data_b55a49aa6e607efd3befc3a4d4fa141f
#
_entry.id   b55a49aa6e607efd3befc3a4d4fa141f
#
_cell.length_a   1.000
_cell.length_b   1.000
_cell.length_c   1.000
_cell.angle_alpha   90.00
_cell.angle_beta   90.00
_cell.angle_gamma   90.00
#
_symmetry.space_group_name_H-M   'P 1'
#
loop_
_entity.id
_entity.type
_entity.pdbx_description
1 polymer ?
#
loop_
_entity_poly.entity_id
_entity_poly.type
_entity_poly.pdbx_seq_one_letter_code
_entity_poly.pdbx_strand_id
1 'polypeptide(L)'
;IGIYGACSTSVLGLIIASNMLDANQVKSCITSTSSHNNAAEKQFRYPVEYGGPKPKTTTFTSTGAASAYLSNSKCGIKVESATLGTVLDSGIKDAYHMGAVMAKAAAKCLYDHLKDTKREVGYYDLILTGDLGVYGKEILKEYLKIEYNIVLQNYEDTGVMLYDREKQPVYAGASGPACAPLV
;
A
#
# COMPACT_ATOMS: atom_id res chain seq x y z
N ILE A 1 6.57 -1.48 20.27
CA ILE A 1 7.12 -2.45 19.29
C ILE A 1 7.49 -1.67 18.04
N GLY A 2 8.75 -1.74 17.59
CA GLY A 2 9.18 -1.23 16.30
C GLY A 2 8.92 -2.27 15.22
N ILE A 3 8.31 -1.85 14.10
CA ILE A 3 8.03 -2.72 12.96
C ILE A 3 8.46 -2.03 11.67
N TYR A 4 8.83 -2.82 10.68
CA TYR A 4 9.15 -2.32 9.36
C TYR A 4 8.61 -3.28 8.29
N GLY A 5 7.77 -2.76 7.45
CA GLY A 5 7.18 -3.46 6.30
C GLY A 5 7.25 -2.62 5.02
N ALA A 6 8.28 -1.74 4.92
CA ALA A 6 8.38 -0.78 3.83
C ALA A 6 7.04 -0.03 3.63
N CYS A 7 6.53 0.04 2.41
CA CYS A 7 5.27 0.72 2.09
C CYS A 7 4.03 0.09 2.77
N SER A 8 4.10 -1.17 3.19
CA SER A 8 2.99 -1.85 3.90
C SER A 8 3.00 -1.65 5.42
N THR A 9 3.91 -0.85 5.97
CA THR A 9 4.10 -0.69 7.43
C THR A 9 2.82 -0.29 8.15
N SER A 10 2.00 0.59 7.58
CA SER A 10 0.72 1.02 8.17
C SER A 10 -0.24 -0.15 8.37
N VAL A 11 -0.44 -0.94 7.33
CA VAL A 11 -1.34 -2.11 7.37
C VAL A 11 -0.77 -3.20 8.28
N LEU A 12 0.54 -3.44 8.24
CA LEU A 12 1.22 -4.37 9.13
C LEU A 12 1.01 -3.97 10.61
N GLY A 13 1.10 -2.68 10.91
CA GLY A 13 0.81 -2.16 12.25
C GLY A 13 -0.63 -2.47 12.69
N LEU A 14 -1.60 -2.25 11.82
CA LEU A 14 -3.01 -2.57 12.09
C LEU A 14 -3.23 -4.08 12.31
N ILE A 15 -2.59 -4.93 11.52
CA ILE A 15 -2.68 -6.40 11.67
C ILE A 15 -2.13 -6.84 13.02
N ILE A 16 -0.93 -6.39 13.37
CA ILE A 16 -0.29 -6.77 14.64
C ILE A 16 -1.13 -6.28 15.82
N ALA A 17 -1.57 -5.02 15.80
CA ALA A 17 -2.39 -4.44 16.85
C ALA A 17 -3.73 -5.18 17.01
N SER A 18 -4.39 -5.50 15.91
CA SER A 18 -5.65 -6.26 15.94
C SER A 18 -5.48 -7.65 16.54
N ASN A 19 -4.41 -8.36 16.16
CA ASN A 19 -4.10 -9.68 16.74
C ASN A 19 -3.82 -9.61 18.25
N MET A 20 -3.11 -8.58 18.73
CA MET A 20 -2.84 -8.39 20.15
C MET A 20 -4.13 -8.11 20.94
N LEU A 21 -5.06 -7.35 20.35
CA LEU A 21 -6.36 -7.08 20.94
C LEU A 21 -7.25 -8.33 20.96
N ASP A 22 -7.33 -9.05 19.85
CA ASP A 22 -8.12 -10.27 19.72
C ASP A 22 -7.64 -11.37 20.69
N ALA A 23 -6.31 -11.49 20.84
CA ALA A 23 -5.68 -12.39 21.81
C ALA A 23 -5.74 -11.89 23.26
N ASN A 24 -6.41 -10.77 23.55
CA ASN A 24 -6.50 -10.15 24.87
C ASN A 24 -5.16 -9.85 25.55
N GLN A 25 -4.09 -9.64 24.76
CA GLN A 25 -2.77 -9.27 25.29
C GLN A 25 -2.75 -7.81 25.75
N VAL A 26 -3.55 -6.96 25.14
CA VAL A 26 -3.73 -5.55 25.50
C VAL A 26 -5.20 -5.15 25.43
N LYS A 27 -5.58 -4.09 26.15
CA LYS A 27 -6.96 -3.55 26.12
C LYS A 27 -7.15 -2.51 25.00
N SER A 28 -6.09 -1.82 24.68
CA SER A 28 -6.03 -0.83 23.59
C SER A 28 -4.60 -0.64 23.15
N CYS A 29 -4.41 -0.15 21.96
CA CYS A 29 -3.10 0.19 21.40
C CYS A 29 -3.19 1.33 20.39
N ILE A 30 -2.06 1.93 20.10
CA ILE A 30 -1.91 2.92 19.03
C ILE A 30 -0.91 2.37 18.04
N THR A 31 -1.26 2.42 16.77
CA THR A 31 -0.32 2.23 15.66
C THR A 31 0.01 3.58 15.04
N SER A 32 1.28 3.79 14.73
CA SER A 32 1.74 4.99 14.04
C SER A 32 2.67 4.62 12.91
N THR A 33 2.52 5.31 11.80
CA THR A 33 3.40 5.17 10.64
C THR A 33 3.79 6.55 10.13
N SER A 34 5.00 6.66 9.60
CA SER A 34 5.48 7.89 9.00
C SER A 34 6.44 7.62 7.85
N SER A 35 6.50 8.53 6.92
CA SER A 35 7.50 8.57 5.87
C SER A 35 7.97 10.00 5.63
N HIS A 36 9.18 10.14 5.11
CA HIS A 36 9.75 11.42 4.76
C HIS A 36 10.48 11.31 3.42
N ASN A 37 10.12 12.15 2.47
CA ASN A 37 10.64 12.12 1.11
C ASN A 37 12.18 12.10 1.09
N ASN A 38 12.83 13.07 1.72
CA ASN A 38 14.30 13.18 1.66
C ASN A 38 15.01 11.96 2.26
N ALA A 39 14.48 11.37 3.33
CA ALA A 39 15.08 10.18 3.94
C ALA A 39 14.93 8.94 3.05
N ALA A 40 13.74 8.77 2.45
CA ALA A 40 13.46 7.66 1.55
C ALA A 40 14.25 7.78 0.23
N GLU A 41 14.37 8.98 -0.32
CA GLU A 41 15.12 9.21 -1.56
C GLU A 41 16.59 8.76 -1.45
N LYS A 42 17.20 8.89 -0.29
CA LYS A 42 18.57 8.39 -0.05
C LYS A 42 18.68 6.87 -0.20
N GLN A 43 17.62 6.13 0.08
CA GLN A 43 17.62 4.67 -0.05
C GLN A 43 17.35 4.22 -1.50
N PHE A 44 16.49 4.93 -2.22
CA PHE A 44 15.97 4.48 -3.51
C PHE A 44 16.56 5.22 -4.71
N ARG A 45 17.34 6.28 -4.47
CA ARG A 45 18.05 7.01 -5.50
C ARG A 45 19.55 6.97 -5.27
N TYR A 46 20.24 6.30 -6.14
CA TYR A 46 21.69 6.32 -6.14
C TYR A 46 22.21 6.71 -7.54
N PRO A 47 23.19 7.58 -7.62
CA PRO A 47 23.74 8.44 -6.56
C PRO A 47 22.84 9.65 -6.25
N VAL A 48 22.53 9.85 -4.96
CA VAL A 48 21.65 10.94 -4.49
C VAL A 48 22.22 12.32 -4.79
N GLU A 49 23.53 12.45 -4.77
CA GLU A 49 24.26 13.69 -4.93
C GLU A 49 24.04 14.32 -6.32
N TYR A 50 23.75 13.52 -7.32
CA TYR A 50 23.51 14.02 -8.66
C TYR A 50 22.16 14.70 -8.83
N GLY A 51 21.21 14.52 -7.93
CA GLY A 51 19.87 15.10 -8.06
C GLY A 51 19.22 14.81 -9.41
N GLY A 52 19.58 13.69 -10.04
CA GLY A 52 19.15 13.34 -11.38
C GLY A 52 17.64 13.33 -11.53
N PRO A 53 17.10 13.68 -12.70
CA PRO A 53 15.66 13.66 -12.93
C PRO A 53 15.14 12.23 -12.78
N LYS A 54 14.03 12.08 -12.08
CA LYS A 54 13.34 10.78 -11.98
C LYS A 54 12.71 10.41 -13.30
N PRO A 55 12.81 9.15 -13.74
CA PRO A 55 11.94 8.64 -14.79
C PRO A 55 10.46 8.86 -14.46
N LYS A 56 9.63 9.03 -15.46
CA LYS A 56 8.18 9.25 -15.28
C LYS A 56 7.45 8.08 -14.60
N THR A 57 8.05 6.90 -14.60
CA THR A 57 7.55 5.69 -13.93
C THR A 57 7.80 5.67 -12.42
N THR A 58 8.68 6.55 -11.93
CA THR A 58 9.07 6.57 -10.51
C THR A 58 8.04 7.31 -9.67
N THR A 59 7.57 6.66 -8.61
CA THR A 59 6.72 7.29 -7.60
C THR A 59 7.52 8.18 -6.66
N PHE A 60 6.85 9.12 -6.03
CA PHE A 60 7.40 10.06 -5.05
C PHE A 60 7.00 9.63 -3.63
N THR A 61 7.98 9.44 -2.75
CA THR A 61 7.67 9.16 -1.35
C THR A 61 6.95 10.34 -0.71
N SER A 62 5.79 10.07 -0.11
CA SER A 62 5.04 11.06 0.65
C SER A 62 5.79 11.46 1.92
N THR A 63 5.67 12.72 2.33
CA THR A 63 6.09 13.15 3.66
C THR A 63 4.84 13.33 4.51
N GLY A 64 4.71 12.52 5.56
CA GLY A 64 3.57 12.55 6.44
C GLY A 64 3.61 11.46 7.50
N ALA A 65 2.62 11.50 8.37
CA ALA A 65 2.42 10.49 9.40
C ALA A 65 0.93 10.31 9.66
N ALA A 66 0.57 9.10 10.06
CA ALA A 66 -0.77 8.78 10.51
C ALA A 66 -0.71 7.86 11.73
N SER A 67 -1.74 7.97 12.57
CA SER A 67 -1.89 7.11 13.76
C SER A 67 -3.32 6.63 13.87
N ALA A 68 -3.49 5.39 14.29
CA ALA A 68 -4.78 4.80 14.58
C ALA A 68 -4.82 4.28 16.02
N TYR A 69 -5.87 4.62 16.75
CA TYR A 69 -6.18 4.04 18.05
C TYR A 69 -7.11 2.86 17.86
N LEU A 70 -6.73 1.70 18.39
CA LEU A 70 -7.50 0.47 18.32
C LEU A 70 -7.89 -0.01 19.75
N SER A 71 -9.09 -0.49 19.88
CA SER A 71 -9.59 -1.08 21.14
C SER A 71 -10.69 -2.10 20.87
N ASN A 72 -11.00 -2.94 21.86
CA ASN A 72 -12.15 -3.84 21.83
C ASN A 72 -13.47 -3.12 22.16
N SER A 73 -13.45 -1.81 22.37
CA SER A 73 -14.66 -1.02 22.59
C SER A 73 -15.45 -0.86 21.29
N LYS A 74 -16.77 -0.85 21.38
CA LYS A 74 -17.61 -0.61 20.21
C LYS A 74 -17.37 0.79 19.65
N CYS A 75 -16.98 0.86 18.38
CA CYS A 75 -16.87 2.09 17.60
C CYS A 75 -17.48 1.87 16.20
N GLY A 76 -17.63 2.93 15.44
CA GLY A 76 -18.23 2.86 14.09
C GLY A 76 -17.35 2.16 13.03
N ILE A 77 -16.05 2.13 13.25
CA ILE A 77 -15.08 1.54 12.31
C ILE A 77 -14.45 0.31 12.97
N LYS A 78 -14.35 -0.79 12.26
CA LYS A 78 -13.73 -2.02 12.76
C LYS A 78 -12.76 -2.63 11.74
N VAL A 79 -11.71 -3.26 12.23
CA VAL A 79 -10.91 -4.22 11.48
C VAL A 79 -11.64 -5.54 11.52
N GLU A 80 -12.11 -6.02 10.38
CA GLU A 80 -12.94 -7.21 10.29
C GLU A 80 -12.11 -8.46 10.00
N SER A 81 -11.19 -8.35 9.07
CA SER A 81 -10.31 -9.44 8.65
C SER A 81 -9.00 -8.88 8.10
N ALA A 82 -7.99 -9.71 8.09
CA ALA A 82 -6.70 -9.38 7.49
C ALA A 82 -6.11 -10.62 6.82
N THR A 83 -5.40 -10.40 5.74
CA THR A 83 -4.66 -11.44 5.01
C THR A 83 -3.21 -11.03 4.90
N LEU A 84 -2.31 -11.89 5.32
CA LEU A 84 -0.89 -11.68 5.14
C LEU A 84 -0.49 -12.10 3.72
N GLY A 85 0.05 -11.16 2.97
CA GLY A 85 0.60 -11.43 1.65
C GLY A 85 1.90 -12.24 1.73
N THR A 86 2.30 -12.76 0.58
CA THR A 86 3.56 -13.51 0.43
C THR A 86 4.60 -12.67 -0.31
N VAL A 87 5.87 -12.88 0.02
CA VAL A 87 6.97 -12.30 -0.75
C VAL A 87 6.98 -12.91 -2.14
N LEU A 88 7.00 -12.06 -3.16
CA LEU A 88 6.94 -12.47 -4.55
C LEU A 88 7.98 -11.73 -5.37
N ASP A 89 8.82 -12.48 -6.08
CA ASP A 89 9.71 -11.93 -7.08
C ASP A 89 8.98 -11.81 -8.42
N SER A 90 8.82 -10.59 -8.92
CA SER A 90 8.22 -10.32 -10.22
C SER A 90 9.18 -10.55 -11.40
N GLY A 91 10.48 -10.73 -11.13
CA GLY A 91 11.53 -10.82 -12.14
C GLY A 91 11.87 -9.48 -12.83
N ILE A 92 11.22 -8.39 -12.46
CA ILE A 92 11.46 -7.05 -13.01
C ILE A 92 12.72 -6.46 -12.37
N LYS A 93 13.66 -6.00 -13.20
CA LYS A 93 14.95 -5.44 -12.74
C LYS A 93 15.01 -3.93 -12.76
N ASP A 94 13.96 -3.24 -13.24
CA ASP A 94 13.90 -1.79 -13.26
C ASP A 94 13.55 -1.24 -11.87
N ALA A 95 14.56 -0.73 -11.18
CA ALA A 95 14.40 -0.14 -9.85
C ALA A 95 13.55 1.14 -9.84
N TYR A 96 13.32 1.78 -11.00
CA TYR A 96 12.51 2.99 -11.13
C TYR A 96 11.04 2.71 -11.46
N HIS A 97 10.66 1.44 -11.58
CA HIS A 97 9.30 1.04 -11.91
C HIS A 97 8.68 0.18 -10.80
N MET A 98 8.67 0.69 -9.58
CA MET A 98 8.17 -0.03 -8.41
C MET A 98 6.71 -0.47 -8.56
N GLY A 99 5.86 0.33 -9.19
CA GLY A 99 4.46 -0.03 -9.43
C GLY A 99 4.30 -1.34 -10.20
N ALA A 100 5.11 -1.57 -11.24
CA ALA A 100 5.09 -2.82 -11.99
C ALA A 100 5.55 -4.00 -11.14
N VAL A 101 6.59 -3.79 -10.31
CA VAL A 101 7.11 -4.83 -9.41
C VAL A 101 6.05 -5.25 -8.39
N MET A 102 5.35 -4.28 -7.78
CA MET A 102 4.39 -4.51 -6.71
C MET A 102 3.02 -5.02 -7.20
N ALA A 103 2.63 -4.68 -8.43
CA ALA A 103 1.30 -5.01 -8.97
C ALA A 103 0.97 -6.51 -8.89
N LYS A 104 1.94 -7.37 -9.23
CA LYS A 104 1.77 -8.83 -9.17
C LYS A 104 1.57 -9.34 -7.74
N ALA A 105 2.35 -8.82 -6.79
CA ALA A 105 2.20 -9.18 -5.38
C ALA A 105 0.87 -8.70 -4.79
N ALA A 106 0.45 -7.48 -5.14
CA ALA A 106 -0.84 -6.94 -4.74
C ALA A 106 -2.01 -7.75 -5.32
N ALA A 107 -1.92 -8.15 -6.59
CA ALA A 107 -2.93 -8.99 -7.24
C ALA A 107 -3.06 -10.34 -6.54
N LYS A 108 -1.93 -10.99 -6.25
CA LYS A 108 -1.94 -12.27 -5.53
C LYS A 108 -2.52 -12.12 -4.13
N CYS A 109 -2.13 -11.09 -3.39
CA CYS A 109 -2.65 -10.84 -2.04
C CYS A 109 -4.17 -10.62 -2.06
N LEU A 110 -4.69 -9.84 -3.01
CA LEU A 110 -6.12 -9.63 -3.18
C LEU A 110 -6.85 -10.93 -3.54
N TYR A 111 -6.31 -11.71 -4.48
CA TYR A 111 -6.87 -13.01 -4.83
C TYR A 111 -6.93 -13.95 -3.63
N ASP A 112 -5.84 -14.07 -2.88
CA ASP A 112 -5.76 -14.91 -1.68
C ASP A 112 -6.80 -14.42 -0.63
N HIS A 113 -6.92 -13.10 -0.43
CA HIS A 113 -7.90 -12.52 0.48
C HIS A 113 -9.35 -12.88 0.11
N LEU A 114 -9.72 -12.72 -1.16
CA LEU A 114 -11.05 -13.06 -1.64
C LEU A 114 -11.36 -14.54 -1.44
N LYS A 115 -10.39 -15.40 -1.77
CA LYS A 115 -10.49 -16.84 -1.62
C LYS A 115 -10.63 -17.28 -0.16
N ASP A 116 -9.76 -16.78 0.72
CA ASP A 116 -9.72 -17.18 2.14
C ASP A 116 -10.95 -16.68 2.90
N THR A 117 -11.42 -15.48 2.58
CA THR A 117 -12.64 -14.91 3.17
C THR A 117 -13.91 -15.41 2.51
N LYS A 118 -13.82 -16.12 1.38
CA LYS A 118 -14.94 -16.56 0.53
C LYS A 118 -15.84 -15.39 0.10
N ARG A 119 -15.22 -14.28 -0.25
CA ARG A 119 -15.88 -13.04 -0.68
C ARG A 119 -15.59 -12.78 -2.15
N GLU A 120 -16.53 -12.14 -2.80
CA GLU A 120 -16.35 -11.63 -4.16
C GLU A 120 -15.93 -10.15 -4.13
N VAL A 121 -15.40 -9.65 -5.24
CA VAL A 121 -15.00 -8.24 -5.38
C VAL A 121 -16.14 -7.28 -5.05
N GLY A 122 -17.35 -7.61 -5.45
CA GLY A 122 -18.55 -6.79 -5.20
C GLY A 122 -18.98 -6.70 -3.73
N TYR A 123 -18.36 -7.45 -2.83
CA TYR A 123 -18.58 -7.31 -1.38
C TYR A 123 -18.02 -5.98 -0.86
N TYR A 124 -16.99 -5.43 -1.51
CA TYR A 124 -16.30 -4.24 -1.08
C TYR A 124 -16.80 -3.02 -1.84
N ASP A 125 -17.23 -1.98 -1.12
CA ASP A 125 -17.59 -0.69 -1.70
C ASP A 125 -16.40 0.02 -2.31
N LEU A 126 -15.21 -0.19 -1.73
CA LEU A 126 -13.96 0.35 -2.22
C LEU A 126 -12.80 -0.59 -1.91
N ILE A 127 -11.95 -0.81 -2.89
CA ILE A 127 -10.66 -1.50 -2.76
C ILE A 127 -9.57 -0.47 -3.00
N LEU A 128 -8.64 -0.37 -2.06
CA LEU A 128 -7.51 0.55 -2.17
C LEU A 128 -6.19 -0.21 -2.16
N THR A 129 -5.32 0.13 -3.09
CA THR A 129 -3.90 -0.18 -2.97
C THR A 129 -3.13 1.07 -2.57
N GLY A 130 -1.94 0.88 -2.00
CA GLY A 130 -0.98 1.95 -1.79
C GLY A 130 0.18 1.81 -2.77
N ASP A 131 0.74 2.93 -3.22
CA ASP A 131 2.05 3.00 -3.85
C ASP A 131 2.22 2.38 -5.24
N LEU A 132 1.20 1.79 -5.83
CA LEU A 132 1.29 1.27 -7.20
C LEU A 132 1.44 2.41 -8.21
N GLY A 133 0.84 3.55 -7.91
CA GLY A 133 0.81 4.70 -8.80
C GLY A 133 0.04 4.39 -10.09
N VAL A 134 0.11 5.32 -11.02
CA VAL A 134 -0.66 5.25 -12.27
C VAL A 134 -0.40 3.97 -13.07
N TYR A 135 0.86 3.64 -13.26
CA TYR A 135 1.24 2.49 -14.09
C TYR A 135 0.96 1.17 -13.38
N GLY A 136 1.32 1.07 -12.10
CA GLY A 136 1.07 -0.16 -11.34
C GLY A 136 -0.41 -0.44 -11.13
N LYS A 137 -1.25 0.61 -10.98
CA LYS A 137 -2.70 0.51 -10.93
C LYS A 137 -3.29 -0.20 -12.15
N GLU A 138 -2.87 0.20 -13.34
CA GLU A 138 -3.36 -0.42 -14.57
C GLU A 138 -2.81 -1.84 -14.76
N ILE A 139 -1.54 -2.06 -14.45
CA ILE A 139 -0.93 -3.40 -14.50
C ILE A 139 -1.66 -4.36 -13.54
N LEU A 140 -2.01 -3.93 -12.34
CA LEU A 140 -2.79 -4.72 -11.39
C LEU A 140 -4.13 -5.17 -11.97
N LYS A 141 -4.88 -4.23 -12.57
CA LYS A 141 -6.19 -4.52 -13.16
C LYS A 141 -6.10 -5.54 -14.27
N GLU A 142 -5.14 -5.36 -15.18
CA GLU A 142 -4.90 -6.31 -16.27
C GLU A 142 -4.45 -7.68 -15.75
N TYR A 143 -3.53 -7.71 -14.80
CA TYR A 143 -3.03 -8.96 -14.22
C TYR A 143 -4.15 -9.75 -13.53
N LEU A 144 -4.98 -9.10 -12.72
CA LEU A 144 -6.13 -9.73 -12.07
C LEU A 144 -7.12 -10.30 -13.09
N LYS A 145 -7.37 -9.58 -14.17
CA LYS A 145 -8.26 -10.03 -15.24
C LYS A 145 -7.71 -11.25 -15.97
N ILE A 146 -6.43 -11.24 -16.31
CA ILE A 146 -5.80 -12.30 -17.11
C ILE A 146 -5.57 -13.57 -16.27
N GLU A 147 -4.98 -13.41 -15.08
CA GLU A 147 -4.53 -14.56 -14.28
C GLU A 147 -5.62 -15.15 -13.39
N TYR A 148 -6.54 -14.31 -12.90
CA TYR A 148 -7.54 -14.72 -11.92
C TYR A 148 -8.98 -14.54 -12.39
N ASN A 149 -9.21 -14.01 -13.61
CA ASN A 149 -10.52 -13.65 -14.15
C ASN A 149 -11.31 -12.72 -13.21
N ILE A 150 -10.61 -11.81 -12.54
CA ILE A 150 -11.18 -10.83 -11.62
C ILE A 150 -11.17 -9.45 -12.28
N VAL A 151 -12.33 -8.79 -12.31
CA VAL A 151 -12.51 -7.43 -12.82
C VAL A 151 -12.80 -6.51 -11.63
N LEU A 152 -11.92 -5.55 -11.38
CA LEU A 152 -12.11 -4.54 -10.34
C LEU A 152 -13.00 -3.41 -10.86
N GLN A 153 -14.05 -3.09 -10.12
CA GLN A 153 -14.97 -2.00 -10.43
C GLN A 153 -14.75 -0.80 -9.48
N ASN A 154 -14.67 -1.06 -8.17
CA ASN A 154 -14.54 -0.05 -7.12
C ASN A 154 -13.10 -0.03 -6.60
N TYR A 155 -12.17 0.35 -7.46
CA TYR A 155 -10.74 0.27 -7.17
C TYR A 155 -10.02 1.59 -7.42
N GLU A 156 -9.26 2.01 -6.44
CA GLU A 156 -8.36 3.15 -6.53
C GLU A 156 -6.98 2.83 -5.94
N ASP A 157 -6.00 3.67 -6.27
CA ASP A 157 -4.65 3.61 -5.69
C ASP A 157 -4.35 4.93 -4.96
N THR A 158 -4.00 4.85 -3.69
CA THR A 158 -3.76 6.03 -2.85
C THR A 158 -2.56 6.84 -3.34
N GLY A 159 -1.60 6.19 -4.01
CA GLY A 159 -0.49 6.88 -4.66
C GLY A 159 -0.94 7.78 -5.80
N VAL A 160 -2.02 7.44 -6.47
CA VAL A 160 -2.63 8.29 -7.51
C VAL A 160 -3.42 9.44 -6.89
N MET A 161 -4.05 9.21 -5.74
CA MET A 161 -4.99 10.15 -5.10
C MET A 161 -4.29 11.27 -4.33
N LEU A 162 -3.10 11.00 -3.76
CA LEU A 162 -2.45 11.89 -2.78
C LEU A 162 -1.93 13.20 -3.39
N TYR A 163 -1.44 13.18 -4.63
CA TYR A 163 -0.85 14.35 -5.27
C TYR A 163 -1.67 14.86 -6.45
N ASP A 164 -1.73 16.19 -6.61
CA ASP A 164 -2.22 16.85 -7.82
C ASP A 164 -1.17 16.74 -8.94
N ARG A 165 -1.28 15.68 -9.74
CA ARG A 165 -0.32 15.37 -10.79
C ARG A 165 -0.36 16.32 -11.99
N GLU A 166 -1.37 17.16 -12.09
CA GLU A 166 -1.44 18.21 -13.13
C GLU A 166 -0.57 19.40 -12.75
N LYS A 167 -0.54 19.73 -11.44
CA LYS A 167 0.19 20.89 -10.92
C LYS A 167 1.56 20.56 -10.34
N GLN A 168 1.80 19.29 -10.02
CA GLN A 168 3.03 18.83 -9.38
C GLN A 168 3.80 17.86 -10.29
N PRO A 169 5.14 17.91 -10.33
CA PRO A 169 5.94 17.01 -11.16
C PRO A 169 6.05 15.60 -10.57
N VAL A 170 4.91 15.01 -10.24
CA VAL A 170 4.76 13.69 -9.65
C VAL A 170 4.01 12.77 -10.61
N TYR A 171 4.68 12.39 -11.69
CA TYR A 171 4.03 11.73 -12.83
C TYR A 171 3.38 10.38 -12.48
N ALA A 172 4.08 9.54 -11.73
CA ALA A 172 3.58 8.20 -11.38
C ALA A 172 2.74 8.17 -10.10
N GLY A 173 2.72 9.24 -9.32
CA GLY A 173 2.01 9.32 -8.05
C GLY A 173 2.90 9.18 -6.83
N ALA A 174 2.29 9.05 -5.67
CA ALA A 174 2.94 8.93 -4.38
C ALA A 174 3.34 7.48 -4.04
N SER A 175 4.21 7.35 -3.06
CA SER A 175 4.57 6.09 -2.41
C SER A 175 4.97 6.31 -0.94
N GLY A 176 5.26 5.24 -0.23
CA GLY A 176 5.76 5.26 1.14
C GLY A 176 4.71 4.86 2.19
N PRO A 177 5.16 4.44 3.38
CA PRO A 177 4.29 3.84 4.40
C PRO A 177 3.19 4.77 4.94
N ALA A 178 3.31 6.07 4.76
CA ALA A 178 2.27 7.03 5.12
C ALA A 178 1.27 7.31 3.97
N CYS A 179 1.54 6.87 2.74
CA CYS A 179 0.72 7.23 1.58
C CYS A 179 -0.73 6.76 1.74
N ALA A 180 -0.94 5.48 2.00
CA ALA A 180 -2.29 4.93 2.15
C ALA A 180 -3.09 5.56 3.31
N PRO A 181 -2.54 5.73 4.52
CA PRO A 181 -3.32 6.30 5.61
C PRO A 181 -3.49 7.83 5.56
N LEU A 182 -2.86 8.53 4.59
CA LEU A 182 -3.06 9.96 4.38
C LEU A 182 -4.24 10.29 3.44
N VAL A 183 -4.76 9.30 2.72
CA VAL A 183 -5.90 9.39 1.81
C VAL A 183 -7.15 8.86 2.50
#